data_556ebdfaba073659224893c56a55eddf
#
_entry.id   556ebdfaba073659224893c56a55eddf
#
_cell.length_a   1.000
_cell.length_b   1.000
_cell.length_c   1.000
_cell.angle_alpha   90.00
_cell.angle_beta   90.00
_cell.angle_gamma   90.00
#
_symmetry.space_group_name_H-M   'P 1'
#
loop_
_entity.id
_entity.type
_entity.pdbx_description
1 polymer ?
#
loop_
_entity_poly.entity_id
_entity_poly.type
_entity_poly.pdbx_seq_one_letter_code
_entity_poly.pdbx_strand_id
1 'polypeptide(L)'
;MITLYRTDDRILSEIQEYGPGAWIVMTKPTIDESKSIAERFEIDLADVRAALDDEESSRVQVEDNYTLIIVDIPSIEIRNEREAYTTIPLGIILVA
;
A
#
# COMPACT_ATOMS: atom_id res chain seq x y z
N MET A 1 -7.17 -7.85 0.34
CA MET A 1 -6.31 -8.87 0.99
C MET A 1 -5.16 -8.18 1.71
N ILE A 2 -4.93 -8.55 2.94
CA ILE A 2 -3.85 -8.01 3.77
C ILE A 2 -2.86 -9.12 4.07
N THR A 3 -1.58 -8.88 3.80
CA THR A 3 -0.50 -9.81 4.11
C THR A 3 0.58 -9.07 4.90
N LEU A 4 1.10 -9.71 5.93
CA LEU A 4 2.12 -9.13 6.81
C LEU A 4 3.47 -9.79 6.55
N TYR A 5 4.52 -8.97 6.48
CA TYR A 5 5.90 -9.42 6.30
C TYR A 5 6.82 -8.74 7.30
N ARG A 6 7.92 -9.41 7.60
CA ARG A 6 9.01 -8.80 8.36
C ARG A 6 10.36 -9.33 7.85
N THR A 7 11.36 -8.47 7.87
CA THR A 7 12.72 -8.84 7.52
C THR A 7 13.54 -9.05 8.78
N ASP A 8 14.07 -10.27 8.95
CA ASP A 8 14.98 -10.64 10.02
C ASP A 8 16.25 -11.24 9.39
N ASP A 9 17.43 -10.75 9.78
CA ASP A 9 18.71 -11.21 9.23
C ASP A 9 18.73 -11.22 7.69
N ARG A 10 18.20 -10.18 7.08
CA ARG A 10 18.09 -10.00 5.61
C ARG A 10 17.15 -11.00 4.92
N ILE A 11 16.37 -11.73 5.69
CA ILE A 11 15.37 -12.66 5.16
C ILE A 11 13.98 -12.07 5.36
N LEU A 12 13.25 -11.89 4.26
CA LEU A 12 11.85 -11.48 4.29
C LEU A 12 10.97 -12.70 4.49
N SER A 13 10.14 -12.68 5.51
CA SER A 13 9.20 -13.76 5.79
C SER A 13 7.81 -13.23 6.10
N GLU A 14 6.81 -14.04 5.74
CA GLU A 14 5.43 -13.74 6.10
C GLU A 14 5.21 -14.02 7.58
N ILE A 15 4.52 -13.10 8.26
CA ILE A 15 4.19 -13.22 9.68
C ILE A 15 2.68 -13.18 9.86
N GLN A 16 2.19 -13.69 10.99
CA GLN A 16 0.75 -13.79 11.25
C GLN A 16 0.23 -12.65 12.13
N GLU A 17 1.10 -12.02 12.91
CA GLU A 17 0.71 -10.94 13.81
C GLU A 17 1.55 -9.71 13.56
N TYR A 18 0.92 -8.54 13.65
CA TYR A 18 1.60 -7.27 13.51
C TYR A 18 2.56 -7.03 14.67
N GLY A 19 3.73 -6.49 14.37
CA GLY A 19 4.70 -6.04 15.34
C GLY A 19 5.59 -4.94 14.76
N PRO A 20 6.42 -4.30 15.58
CA PRO A 20 7.34 -3.26 15.10
C PRO A 20 8.22 -3.77 13.95
N GLY A 21 8.41 -2.94 12.94
CA GLY A 21 9.20 -3.29 11.76
C GLY A 21 8.46 -4.15 10.75
N ALA A 22 7.17 -4.39 10.93
CA ALA A 22 6.38 -5.14 9.97
C ALA A 22 6.03 -4.30 8.73
N TRP A 23 5.90 -5.00 7.61
CA TRP A 23 5.33 -4.47 6.38
C TRP A 23 3.92 -4.99 6.24
N ILE A 24 2.98 -4.11 6.01
CA ILE A 24 1.59 -4.48 5.73
C ILE A 24 1.33 -4.24 4.25
N VAL A 25 1.12 -5.32 3.51
CA VAL A 25 0.83 -5.25 2.07
C VAL A 25 -0.66 -5.41 1.87
N MET A 26 -1.30 -4.41 1.28
CA MET A 26 -2.73 -4.41 0.99
C MET A 26 -2.93 -4.48 -0.51
N THR A 27 -3.52 -5.58 -0.98
CA THR A 27 -3.85 -5.79 -2.39
C THR A 27 -5.35 -5.79 -2.55
N LYS A 28 -5.87 -4.87 -3.34
CA LYS A 28 -7.32 -4.70 -3.56
C LYS A 28 -8.10 -4.79 -2.24
N PRO A 29 -7.76 -3.97 -1.25
CA PRO A 29 -8.38 -4.08 0.07
C PRO A 29 -9.87 -3.74 0.01
N THR A 30 -10.65 -4.44 0.82
CA THR A 30 -12.05 -4.11 1.04
C THR A 30 -12.15 -2.83 1.87
N ILE A 31 -13.33 -2.23 1.91
CA ILE A 31 -13.59 -1.07 2.78
C ILE A 31 -13.34 -1.42 4.25
N ASP A 32 -13.77 -2.58 4.70
CA ASP A 32 -13.59 -3.01 6.08
C ASP A 32 -12.10 -3.21 6.42
N GLU A 33 -11.33 -3.80 5.52
CA GLU A 33 -9.88 -3.93 5.67
C GLU A 33 -9.21 -2.56 5.77
N SER A 34 -9.59 -1.63 4.90
CA SER A 34 -9.06 -0.27 4.89
C SER A 34 -9.39 0.48 6.19
N LYS A 35 -10.63 0.37 6.66
CA LYS A 35 -11.05 0.97 7.92
C LYS A 35 -10.29 0.42 9.12
N SER A 36 -10.05 -0.88 9.15
CA SER A 36 -9.29 -1.54 10.20
C SER A 36 -7.87 -0.97 10.31
N ILE A 37 -7.20 -0.80 9.17
CA ILE A 37 -5.85 -0.23 9.13
C ILE A 37 -5.88 1.26 9.51
N ALA A 38 -6.83 2.02 8.98
CA ALA A 38 -6.97 3.44 9.27
C ALA A 38 -7.15 3.69 10.78
N GLU A 39 -8.01 2.91 11.43
CA GLU A 39 -8.27 3.02 12.86
C GLU A 39 -7.06 2.60 13.70
N ARG A 40 -6.42 1.49 13.33
CA ARG A 40 -5.30 0.96 14.10
C ARG A 40 -4.10 1.92 14.13
N PHE A 41 -3.81 2.58 13.02
CA PHE A 41 -2.62 3.43 12.88
C PHE A 41 -2.95 4.92 12.87
N GLU A 42 -4.20 5.29 13.12
CA GLU A 42 -4.66 6.68 13.12
C GLU A 42 -4.34 7.38 11.80
N ILE A 43 -4.65 6.71 10.70
CA ILE A 43 -4.46 7.22 9.35
C ILE A 43 -5.84 7.60 8.78
N ASP A 44 -5.90 8.72 8.05
CA ASP A 44 -7.12 9.10 7.34
C ASP A 44 -7.50 8.00 6.34
N LEU A 45 -8.75 7.56 6.36
CA LEU A 45 -9.22 6.50 5.47
C LEU A 45 -9.01 6.85 4.00
N ALA A 46 -9.18 8.11 3.63
CA ALA A 46 -8.94 8.55 2.26
C ALA A 46 -7.48 8.31 1.85
N ASP A 47 -6.53 8.50 2.78
CA ASP A 47 -5.12 8.27 2.50
C ASP A 47 -4.77 6.79 2.41
N VAL A 48 -5.40 5.93 3.22
CA VAL A 48 -5.25 4.48 3.11
C VAL A 48 -5.67 3.99 1.71
N ARG A 49 -6.71 4.59 1.15
CA ARG A 49 -7.29 4.18 -0.12
C ARG A 49 -6.83 5.01 -1.32
N ALA A 50 -5.94 5.98 -1.13
CA ALA A 50 -5.54 6.92 -2.18
C ALA A 50 -5.01 6.21 -3.44
N ALA A 51 -4.17 5.20 -3.27
CA ALA A 51 -3.58 4.48 -4.39
C ALA A 51 -4.56 3.58 -5.16
N LEU A 52 -5.79 3.44 -4.69
CA LEU A 52 -6.83 2.68 -5.39
C LEU A 52 -7.48 3.49 -6.52
N ASP A 53 -7.23 4.78 -6.56
CA ASP A 53 -7.69 5.67 -7.64
C ASP A 53 -6.60 5.75 -8.70
N ASP A 54 -6.89 5.25 -9.92
CA ASP A 54 -5.94 5.22 -11.03
C ASP A 54 -5.53 6.62 -11.50
N GLU A 55 -6.31 7.64 -11.16
CA GLU A 55 -6.04 9.04 -11.51
C GLU A 55 -5.25 9.79 -10.44
N GLU A 56 -4.87 9.12 -9.37
CA GLU A 56 -4.14 9.74 -8.27
C GLU A 56 -2.74 10.17 -8.72
N SER A 57 -2.37 11.41 -8.39
CA SER A 57 -1.08 11.96 -8.77
C SER A 57 0.04 11.52 -7.83
N SER A 58 1.23 11.29 -8.38
CA SER A 58 2.43 11.03 -7.59
C SER A 58 2.70 12.22 -6.67
N ARG A 59 2.90 11.95 -5.37
CA ARG A 59 3.17 13.00 -4.39
C ARG A 59 3.74 12.43 -3.10
N VAL A 60 4.26 13.31 -2.29
CA VAL A 60 4.62 13.03 -0.89
C VAL A 60 3.77 13.95 -0.01
N GLN A 61 3.05 13.36 0.93
CA GLN A 61 2.17 14.09 1.84
C GLN A 61 2.59 13.76 3.28
N VAL A 62 3.07 14.76 4.00
CA VAL A 62 3.56 14.60 5.38
C VAL A 62 2.45 14.99 6.35
N GLU A 63 2.07 14.05 7.21
CA GLU A 63 1.13 14.27 8.30
C GLU A 63 1.84 14.15 9.65
N ASP A 64 1.14 14.43 10.75
CA ASP A 64 1.76 14.43 12.08
C ASP A 64 2.30 13.06 12.50
N ASN A 65 1.58 11.98 12.16
CA ASN A 65 1.91 10.63 12.61
C ASN A 65 2.25 9.66 11.49
N TYR A 66 2.18 10.09 10.24
CA TYR A 66 2.56 9.27 9.09
C TYR A 66 2.95 10.12 7.89
N THR A 67 3.59 9.47 6.92
CA THR A 67 3.89 10.08 5.62
C THR A 67 3.32 9.18 4.54
N LEU A 68 2.53 9.76 3.65
CA LEU A 68 1.98 9.08 2.48
C LEU A 68 2.82 9.40 1.26
N ILE A 69 3.27 8.36 0.57
CA ILE A 69 4.02 8.48 -0.68
C ILE A 69 3.23 7.76 -1.76
N ILE A 70 2.92 8.45 -2.85
CA ILE A 70 2.27 7.85 -4.00
C ILE A 70 3.22 7.96 -5.18
N VAL A 71 3.55 6.82 -5.79
CA VAL A 71 4.41 6.73 -6.96
C VAL A 71 3.71 5.90 -8.03
N ASP A 72 4.01 6.20 -9.29
CA ASP A 72 3.54 5.39 -10.40
C ASP A 72 4.53 4.28 -10.67
N ILE A 73 4.02 3.05 -10.76
CA ILE A 73 4.84 1.89 -11.12
C ILE A 73 4.35 1.30 -12.44
N PRO A 74 5.26 0.72 -13.25
CA PRO A 74 4.84 0.07 -14.48
C PRO A 74 4.05 -1.20 -14.18
N SER A 75 3.04 -1.44 -15.00
CA SER A 75 2.24 -2.65 -14.96
C SER A 75 2.08 -3.20 -16.36
N ILE A 76 2.05 -4.52 -16.47
CA ILE A 76 1.86 -5.20 -17.76
C ILE A 76 0.47 -5.81 -17.76
N GLU A 77 -0.31 -5.44 -18.78
CA GLU A 77 -1.62 -6.04 -19.03
C GLU A 77 -1.58 -6.83 -20.32
N ILE A 78 -2.29 -7.93 -20.38
CA ILE A 78 -2.46 -8.71 -21.60
C ILE A 78 -3.81 -8.33 -22.20
N ARG A 79 -3.78 -7.69 -23.38
CA ARG A 79 -4.97 -7.31 -24.14
C ARG A 79 -4.87 -7.89 -25.55
N ASN A 80 -5.89 -8.62 -25.96
CA ASN A 80 -5.93 -9.24 -27.30
C ASN A 80 -4.66 -10.04 -27.62
N GLU A 81 -4.20 -10.86 -26.65
CA GLU A 81 -2.99 -11.69 -26.76
C GLU A 81 -1.69 -10.88 -26.93
N ARG A 82 -1.71 -9.57 -26.61
CA ARG A 82 -0.54 -8.70 -26.66
C ARG A 82 -0.28 -8.08 -25.30
N GLU A 83 1.00 -7.90 -25.00
CA GLU A 83 1.40 -7.17 -23.81
C GLU A 83 1.19 -5.67 -24.03
N ALA A 84 0.51 -5.02 -23.10
CA ALA A 84 0.36 -3.57 -23.07
C ALA A 84 0.93 -3.06 -21.74
N TYR A 85 1.71 -1.98 -21.83
CA TYR A 85 2.28 -1.34 -20.63
C TYR A 85 1.39 -0.20 -20.20
N THR A 86 1.15 -0.14 -18.88
CA THR A 86 0.43 0.96 -18.25
C THR A 86 1.13 1.29 -16.94
N THR A 87 0.72 2.36 -16.28
CA THR A 87 1.18 2.69 -14.94
C THR A 87 0.04 2.57 -13.96
N ILE A 88 0.35 2.12 -12.76
CA ILE A 88 -0.60 2.08 -11.66
C ILE A 88 0.01 2.80 -10.45
N PRO A 89 -0.80 3.46 -9.62
CA PRO A 89 -0.29 4.08 -8.41
C PRO A 89 0.04 3.01 -7.35
N LEU A 90 1.16 3.22 -6.66
CA LEU A 90 1.53 2.48 -5.46
C LEU A 90 1.55 3.46 -4.30
N GLY A 91 0.79 3.17 -3.26
CA GLY A 91 0.80 3.95 -2.03
C GLY A 91 1.70 3.30 -0.99
N ILE A 92 2.58 4.10 -0.41
CA ILE A 92 3.45 3.69 0.69
C ILE A 92 3.16 4.61 1.86
N ILE A 93 2.81 4.04 3.01
CA ILE A 93 2.55 4.81 4.22
C ILE A 93 3.59 4.43 5.27
N LEU A 94 4.36 5.42 5.68
CA LEU A 94 5.37 5.27 6.73
C LEU A 94 4.77 5.78 8.04
N VAL A 95 4.63 4.90 9.01
CA VAL A 95 4.05 5.22 10.32
C VAL A 95 5.17 5.31 11.35
N ALA A 96 5.14 6.36 12.14
CA ALA A 96 6.14 6.59 13.19
C ALA A 96 6.02 5.57 14.34
#